data_f1b80c24d709b5992aca244756a65811
#
_entry.id   f1b80c24d709b5992aca244756a65811
#
_cell.length_a   1.000
_cell.length_b   1.000
_cell.length_c   1.000
_cell.angle_alpha   90.00
_cell.angle_beta   90.00
_cell.angle_gamma   90.00
#
_symmetry.space_group_name_H-M   'P 1'
#
loop_
_entity.id
_entity.type
_entity.pdbx_description
1 polymer ?
#
loop_
_entity_poly.entity_id
_entity_poly.type
_entity_poly.pdbx_seq_one_letter_code
_entity_poly.pdbx_strand_id
1 'polypeptide(L)'
;TLVKFGTPIDKIGYFAFTKKAAEEAVNRTLDLYPQYSIKDLKYFRTLHSFAFTQLGLKKSNVMQDEHYEDIGKKLGIEVTVYSSGEENTGFVNSDSEYFNIINAARIKGLTIEEEYNTDMYSEDIDKHLLGILKDEVDNYKEAYSLVDYTDMIERFNVAKLCPKYDVVFIDEAQDLSPIQWKMYDILKKNSKHIILAG
;
A
#
# COMPACT_ATOMS: atom_id res chain seq x y z
N THR A 1 -6.17 22.12 -15.77
CA THR A 1 -7.50 22.71 -16.04
C THR A 1 -8.24 23.10 -14.77
N LEU A 2 -8.37 22.20 -13.75
CA LEU A 2 -9.08 22.51 -12.49
C LEU A 2 -8.47 23.73 -11.77
N VAL A 3 -7.16 23.80 -11.67
CA VAL A 3 -6.44 24.92 -11.07
C VAL A 3 -6.74 26.23 -11.82
N LYS A 4 -6.86 26.20 -13.15
CA LYS A 4 -7.26 27.37 -13.95
C LYS A 4 -8.68 27.84 -13.65
N PHE A 5 -9.55 26.95 -13.16
CA PHE A 5 -10.92 27.27 -12.74
C PHE A 5 -11.03 27.60 -11.25
N GLY A 6 -9.89 27.80 -10.57
CA GLY A 6 -9.86 28.27 -9.18
C GLY A 6 -9.92 27.19 -8.10
N THR A 7 -9.80 25.91 -8.47
CA THR A 7 -9.70 24.84 -7.45
C THR A 7 -8.35 24.95 -6.74
N PRO A 8 -8.30 25.10 -5.40
CA PRO A 8 -7.05 25.16 -4.67
C PRO A 8 -6.27 23.85 -4.83
N ILE A 9 -4.97 23.93 -5.07
CA ILE A 9 -4.13 22.77 -5.35
C ILE A 9 -4.08 21.77 -4.18
N ASP A 10 -4.19 22.25 -2.96
CA ASP A 10 -4.24 21.42 -1.74
C ASP A 10 -5.61 20.76 -1.51
N LYS A 11 -6.60 21.01 -2.39
CA LYS A 11 -7.89 20.33 -2.47
C LYS A 11 -7.98 19.33 -3.61
N ILE A 12 -6.88 19.10 -4.31
CA ILE A 12 -6.76 18.12 -5.38
C ILE A 12 -5.90 16.96 -4.89
N GLY A 13 -6.46 15.75 -4.90
CA GLY A 13 -5.73 14.49 -4.69
C GLY A 13 -5.45 13.84 -6.04
N TYR A 14 -4.22 13.38 -6.25
CA TYR A 14 -3.84 12.52 -7.37
C TYR A 14 -3.12 11.30 -6.80
N PHE A 15 -3.74 10.14 -6.93
CA PHE A 15 -3.22 8.89 -6.40
C PHE A 15 -2.89 7.95 -7.54
N ALA A 16 -1.60 7.70 -7.73
CA ALA A 16 -1.09 6.78 -8.72
C ALA A 16 -0.81 5.40 -8.12
N PHE A 17 -0.77 4.40 -8.97
CA PHE A 17 -0.40 3.04 -8.58
C PHE A 17 1.10 2.96 -8.26
N THR A 18 1.96 3.54 -9.10
CA THR A 18 3.41 3.52 -8.92
C THR A 18 3.98 4.87 -8.44
N LYS A 19 5.12 4.82 -7.78
CA LYS A 19 5.88 6.01 -7.37
C LYS A 19 6.28 6.85 -8.59
N LYS A 20 6.72 6.21 -9.67
CA LYS A 20 7.13 6.87 -10.91
C LYS A 20 5.99 7.68 -11.54
N ALA A 21 4.78 7.09 -11.61
CA ALA A 21 3.61 7.80 -12.12
C ALA A 21 3.22 8.99 -11.24
N ALA A 22 3.33 8.86 -9.92
CA ALA A 22 3.09 9.97 -8.99
C ALA A 22 4.12 11.11 -9.18
N GLU A 23 5.41 10.78 -9.31
CA GLU A 23 6.47 11.75 -9.56
C GLU A 23 6.31 12.45 -10.92
N GLU A 24 5.90 11.70 -11.96
CA GLU A 24 5.61 12.29 -13.28
C GLU A 24 4.45 13.28 -13.21
N ALA A 25 3.38 12.95 -12.51
CA ALA A 25 2.25 13.87 -12.31
C ALA A 25 2.67 15.15 -11.55
N VAL A 26 3.54 15.01 -10.53
CA VAL A 26 4.13 16.16 -9.83
C VAL A 26 4.91 17.04 -10.82
N ASN A 27 5.85 16.45 -11.57
CA ASN A 27 6.72 17.20 -12.49
C ASN A 27 5.90 17.91 -13.56
N ARG A 28 4.96 17.23 -14.22
CA ARG A 28 4.06 17.82 -15.21
C ARG A 28 3.22 18.97 -14.62
N THR A 29 2.80 18.85 -13.36
CA THR A 29 2.03 19.90 -12.70
C THR A 29 2.89 21.12 -12.43
N LEU A 30 4.14 20.94 -11.99
CA LEU A 30 5.07 22.05 -11.74
C LEU A 30 5.49 22.76 -13.06
N ASP A 31 5.67 22.01 -14.15
CA ASP A 31 5.95 22.58 -15.47
C ASP A 31 4.79 23.48 -15.96
N LEU A 32 3.55 23.06 -15.74
CA LEU A 32 2.36 23.81 -16.15
C LEU A 32 2.00 24.96 -15.21
N TYR A 33 2.41 24.90 -13.95
CA TYR A 33 2.07 25.83 -12.88
C TYR A 33 3.30 26.16 -12.02
N PRO A 34 4.27 26.96 -12.58
CA PRO A 34 5.54 27.23 -11.91
C PRO A 34 5.43 27.99 -10.58
N GLN A 35 4.26 28.55 -10.28
CA GLN A 35 3.98 29.21 -8.99
C GLN A 35 3.87 28.24 -7.82
N TYR A 36 3.70 26.94 -8.05
CA TYR A 36 3.66 25.92 -7.02
C TYR A 36 5.01 25.26 -6.81
N SER A 37 5.16 24.63 -5.66
CA SER A 37 6.31 23.82 -5.28
C SER A 37 5.86 22.37 -4.97
N ILE A 38 6.81 21.46 -4.82
CA ILE A 38 6.53 20.06 -4.40
C ILE A 38 5.73 20.03 -3.08
N LYS A 39 5.97 20.99 -2.18
CA LYS A 39 5.27 21.06 -0.89
C LYS A 39 3.78 21.35 -1.04
N ASP A 40 3.39 22.03 -2.11
CA ASP A 40 1.99 22.34 -2.39
C ASP A 40 1.25 21.12 -2.95
N LEU A 41 1.98 20.18 -3.60
CA LEU A 41 1.47 18.95 -4.20
C LEU A 41 1.48 17.75 -3.24
N LYS A 42 1.23 18.00 -1.96
CA LYS A 42 1.31 16.99 -0.88
C LYS A 42 0.41 15.76 -1.07
N TYR A 43 -0.60 15.85 -1.92
CA TYR A 43 -1.55 14.76 -2.21
C TYR A 43 -1.36 14.15 -3.62
N PHE A 44 -0.24 14.42 -4.27
CA PHE A 44 0.18 13.78 -5.51
C PHE A 44 1.16 12.65 -5.16
N ARG A 45 0.64 11.44 -4.94
CA ARG A 45 1.44 10.32 -4.43
C ARG A 45 0.77 8.96 -4.63
N THR A 46 1.41 7.87 -4.21
CA THR A 46 0.76 6.55 -4.17
C THR A 46 -0.18 6.43 -2.96
N LEU A 47 -1.14 5.49 -3.02
CA LEU A 47 -2.04 5.20 -1.90
C LEU A 47 -1.27 4.79 -0.63
N HIS A 48 -0.22 3.97 -0.77
CA HIS A 48 0.64 3.58 0.36
C HIS A 48 1.37 4.78 0.98
N SER A 49 1.97 5.64 0.15
CA SER A 49 2.63 6.86 0.63
C SER A 49 1.65 7.81 1.32
N PHE A 50 0.41 7.86 0.84
CA PHE A 50 -0.64 8.63 1.48
C PHE A 50 -1.01 8.04 2.85
N ALA A 51 -1.30 6.74 2.93
CA ALA A 51 -1.60 6.05 4.18
C ALA A 51 -0.46 6.22 5.20
N PHE A 52 0.80 6.00 4.77
CA PHE A 52 1.99 6.21 5.60
C PHE A 52 2.01 7.61 6.24
N THR A 53 1.74 8.65 5.45
CA THR A 53 1.76 10.03 5.93
C THR A 53 0.57 10.34 6.85
N GLN A 54 -0.64 9.88 6.51
CA GLN A 54 -1.83 10.11 7.32
C GLN A 54 -1.77 9.41 8.68
N LEU A 55 -1.11 8.26 8.74
CA LEU A 55 -0.88 7.51 9.98
C LEU A 55 0.29 8.05 10.81
N GLY A 56 1.03 9.04 10.33
CA GLY A 56 2.17 9.62 11.02
C GLY A 56 3.33 8.65 11.21
N LEU A 57 3.46 7.65 10.33
CA LEU A 57 4.50 6.62 10.39
C LEU A 57 5.89 7.21 10.08
N LYS A 58 6.92 6.58 10.63
CA LYS A 58 8.33 6.87 10.32
C LYS A 58 8.90 5.70 9.53
N LYS A 59 9.98 5.92 8.79
CA LYS A 59 10.68 4.84 8.07
C LYS A 59 11.11 3.70 8.99
N SER A 60 11.49 4.02 10.23
CA SER A 60 11.84 3.04 11.25
C SER A 60 10.68 2.17 11.74
N ASN A 61 9.44 2.52 11.38
CA ASN A 61 8.26 1.69 11.68
C ASN A 61 7.90 0.72 10.54
N VAL A 62 8.66 0.73 9.44
CA VAL A 62 8.35 -0.09 8.27
C VAL A 62 9.21 -1.35 8.27
N MET A 63 8.60 -2.51 8.09
CA MET A 63 9.33 -3.75 7.89
C MET A 63 10.26 -3.63 6.69
N GLN A 64 11.48 -4.14 6.85
CA GLN A 64 12.50 -4.23 5.82
C GLN A 64 12.78 -5.71 5.52
N ASP A 65 13.49 -5.98 4.44
CA ASP A 65 13.81 -7.33 3.97
C ASP A 65 14.45 -8.18 5.08
N GLU A 66 15.37 -7.62 5.85
CA GLU A 66 16.06 -8.25 6.98
C GLU A 66 15.11 -8.80 8.06
N HIS A 67 13.97 -8.14 8.29
CA HIS A 67 13.00 -8.61 9.28
C HIS A 67 12.28 -9.89 8.83
N TYR A 68 11.99 -10.00 7.52
CA TYR A 68 11.40 -11.22 6.96
C TYR A 68 12.39 -12.38 6.95
N GLU A 69 13.66 -12.10 6.64
CA GLU A 69 14.75 -13.09 6.70
C GLU A 69 14.95 -13.60 8.13
N ASP A 70 14.92 -12.71 9.12
CA ASP A 70 15.04 -13.08 10.54
C ASP A 70 13.88 -14.00 10.99
N ILE A 71 12.65 -13.67 10.60
CA ILE A 71 11.48 -14.50 10.90
C ILE A 71 11.60 -15.86 10.22
N GLY A 72 11.93 -15.88 8.93
CA GLY A 72 12.10 -17.12 8.17
C GLY A 72 13.18 -18.01 8.79
N LYS A 73 14.35 -17.45 9.11
CA LYS A 73 15.44 -18.17 9.74
C LYS A 73 15.05 -18.80 11.07
N LYS A 74 14.25 -18.10 11.89
CA LYS A 74 13.75 -18.59 13.18
C LYS A 74 12.89 -19.84 13.01
N LEU A 75 12.15 -19.93 11.92
CA LEU A 75 11.22 -21.03 11.62
C LEU A 75 11.80 -22.08 10.66
N GLY A 76 13.04 -21.93 10.22
CA GLY A 76 13.66 -22.81 9.25
C GLY A 76 13.07 -22.67 7.83
N ILE A 77 12.47 -21.55 7.53
CA ILE A 77 11.94 -21.20 6.20
C ILE A 77 13.01 -20.39 5.49
N GLU A 78 13.50 -20.89 4.34
CA GLU A 78 14.36 -20.09 3.49
C GLU A 78 13.58 -18.97 2.86
N VAL A 79 14.09 -17.74 2.97
CA VAL A 79 13.46 -16.53 2.45
C VAL A 79 14.54 -15.69 1.81
N THR A 80 14.38 -15.41 0.52
CA THR A 80 15.11 -14.33 -0.14
C THR A 80 14.11 -13.24 -0.47
N VAL A 81 14.29 -12.05 0.10
CA VAL A 81 13.43 -10.92 -0.17
C VAL A 81 14.08 -10.06 -1.24
N TYR A 82 13.34 -9.80 -2.30
CA TYR A 82 13.78 -8.93 -3.38
C TYR A 82 13.14 -7.56 -3.17
N SER A 83 13.90 -6.58 -2.69
CA SER A 83 13.43 -5.20 -2.67
C SER A 83 13.35 -4.70 -4.13
N SER A 84 12.16 -4.78 -4.72
CA SER A 84 11.87 -4.06 -5.96
C SER A 84 11.87 -2.56 -5.64
N GLY A 85 12.98 -1.90 -5.90
CA GLY A 85 13.25 -0.50 -5.49
C GLY A 85 12.30 0.55 -6.05
N GLU A 86 11.31 0.22 -6.85
CA GLU A 86 10.44 1.18 -7.53
C GLU A 86 8.93 0.88 -7.44
N GLU A 87 8.50 -0.33 -7.14
CA GLU A 87 7.07 -0.68 -7.13
C GLU A 87 6.61 -1.16 -5.75
N ASN A 88 6.20 -0.23 -4.91
CA ASN A 88 5.51 -0.55 -3.66
C ASN A 88 4.10 -1.06 -3.96
N THR A 89 3.98 -2.25 -4.52
CA THR A 89 2.70 -2.91 -4.81
C THR A 89 2.02 -3.46 -3.56
N GLY A 90 2.68 -3.36 -2.40
CA GLY A 90 2.21 -3.97 -1.16
C GLY A 90 2.61 -5.44 -1.02
N PHE A 91 3.23 -6.02 -2.03
CA PHE A 91 3.74 -7.39 -1.97
C PHE A 91 5.13 -7.41 -1.35
N VAL A 92 5.34 -8.35 -0.43
CA VAL A 92 6.68 -8.82 -0.12
C VAL A 92 7.10 -9.66 -1.34
N ASN A 93 8.04 -9.16 -2.12
CA ASN A 93 8.65 -9.95 -3.19
C ASN A 93 9.59 -10.97 -2.54
N SER A 94 9.04 -12.09 -2.13
CA SER A 94 9.76 -13.21 -1.54
C SER A 94 9.66 -14.40 -2.47
N ASP A 95 10.70 -15.22 -2.51
CA ASP A 95 10.68 -16.55 -3.11
C ASP A 95 9.92 -17.56 -2.26
N SER A 96 9.60 -17.22 -1.01
CA SER A 96 8.85 -18.07 -0.11
C SER A 96 7.35 -18.02 -0.38
N GLU A 97 6.78 -19.13 -0.81
CA GLU A 97 5.32 -19.29 -1.00
C GLU A 97 4.54 -19.03 0.30
N TYR A 98 5.11 -19.35 1.45
CA TYR A 98 4.48 -19.11 2.77
C TYR A 98 4.14 -17.64 2.99
N PHE A 99 5.11 -16.74 2.79
CA PHE A 99 4.89 -15.30 2.92
C PHE A 99 3.94 -14.78 1.83
N ASN A 100 4.02 -15.32 0.62
CA ASN A 100 3.16 -14.93 -0.48
C ASN A 100 1.70 -15.27 -0.20
N ILE A 101 1.40 -16.45 0.35
CA ILE A 101 0.04 -16.86 0.74
C ILE A 101 -0.52 -15.91 1.80
N ILE A 102 0.25 -15.65 2.88
CA ILE A 102 -0.20 -14.77 3.97
C ILE A 102 -0.51 -13.37 3.43
N ASN A 103 0.37 -12.82 2.61
CA ASN A 103 0.20 -11.47 2.09
C ASN A 103 -0.94 -11.40 1.07
N ALA A 104 -1.06 -12.37 0.17
CA ALA A 104 -2.13 -12.45 -0.81
C ALA A 104 -3.52 -12.56 -0.13
N ALA A 105 -3.65 -13.41 0.89
CA ALA A 105 -4.88 -13.54 1.66
C ALA A 105 -5.32 -12.18 2.23
N ARG A 106 -4.40 -11.45 2.86
CA ARG A 106 -4.68 -10.12 3.45
C ARG A 106 -5.08 -9.09 2.38
N ILE A 107 -4.36 -9.01 1.28
CA ILE A 107 -4.63 -8.07 0.18
C ILE A 107 -6.00 -8.34 -0.44
N LYS A 108 -6.36 -9.61 -0.61
CA LYS A 108 -7.66 -10.03 -1.15
C LYS A 108 -8.80 -9.94 -0.12
N GLY A 109 -8.47 -9.86 1.18
CA GLY A 109 -9.42 -9.90 2.28
C GLY A 109 -10.01 -11.28 2.52
N LEU A 110 -9.22 -12.32 2.23
CA LEU A 110 -9.53 -13.74 2.43
C LEU A 110 -8.88 -14.24 3.73
N THR A 111 -9.35 -15.37 4.22
CA THR A 111 -8.61 -16.16 5.19
C THR A 111 -7.41 -16.83 4.52
N ILE A 112 -6.40 -17.20 5.31
CA ILE A 112 -5.24 -17.94 4.79
C ILE A 112 -5.67 -19.28 4.18
N GLU A 113 -6.69 -19.95 4.76
CA GLU A 113 -7.20 -21.21 4.26
C GLU A 113 -7.91 -21.03 2.90
N GLU A 114 -8.70 -19.99 2.72
CA GLU A 114 -9.33 -19.66 1.44
C GLU A 114 -8.29 -19.37 0.36
N GLU A 115 -7.24 -18.60 0.69
CA GLU A 115 -6.17 -18.30 -0.27
C GLU A 115 -5.36 -19.55 -0.61
N TYR A 116 -4.98 -20.34 0.39
CA TYR A 116 -4.23 -21.60 0.19
C TYR A 116 -4.97 -22.59 -0.72
N ASN A 117 -6.29 -22.68 -0.60
CA ASN A 117 -7.11 -23.60 -1.38
C ASN A 117 -7.31 -23.13 -2.84
N THR A 118 -6.69 -22.03 -3.27
CA THR A 118 -6.59 -21.70 -4.69
C THR A 118 -5.55 -22.62 -5.34
N ASP A 119 -5.77 -23.02 -6.60
CA ASP A 119 -4.84 -23.91 -7.35
C ASP A 119 -3.50 -23.21 -7.74
N MET A 120 -3.09 -22.20 -6.98
CA MET A 120 -1.94 -21.35 -7.31
C MET A 120 -0.66 -21.73 -6.57
N TYR A 121 -0.74 -22.60 -5.55
CA TYR A 121 0.37 -22.89 -4.64
C TYR A 121 0.75 -24.37 -4.68
N SER A 122 1.98 -24.65 -4.26
CA SER A 122 2.49 -26.03 -4.16
C SER A 122 1.72 -26.86 -3.13
N GLU A 123 1.47 -28.13 -3.44
CA GLU A 123 0.89 -29.10 -2.50
C GLU A 123 1.81 -29.40 -1.30
N ASP A 124 3.10 -29.03 -1.39
CA ASP A 124 4.11 -29.28 -0.34
C ASP A 124 4.05 -28.25 0.83
N ILE A 125 3.17 -27.27 0.76
CA ILE A 125 3.03 -26.27 1.81
C ILE A 125 2.41 -26.86 3.09
N ASP A 126 3.15 -26.84 4.19
CA ASP A 126 2.65 -27.24 5.51
C ASP A 126 1.71 -26.16 6.09
N LYS A 127 0.41 -26.47 6.13
CA LYS A 127 -0.62 -25.58 6.68
C LYS A 127 -0.38 -25.20 8.14
N HIS A 128 0.19 -26.10 8.94
CA HIS A 128 0.48 -25.83 10.33
C HIS A 128 1.61 -24.79 10.45
N LEU A 129 2.68 -24.99 9.67
CA LEU A 129 3.78 -24.04 9.62
C LEU A 129 3.32 -22.67 9.07
N LEU A 130 2.39 -22.65 8.12
CA LEU A 130 1.80 -21.41 7.60
C LEU A 130 1.07 -20.61 8.70
N GLY A 131 0.32 -21.30 9.57
CA GLY A 131 -0.32 -20.68 10.75
C GLY A 131 0.70 -20.14 11.75
N ILE A 132 1.75 -20.91 12.05
CA ILE A 132 2.84 -20.49 12.94
C ILE A 132 3.57 -19.27 12.37
N LEU A 133 3.87 -19.26 11.08
CA LEU A 133 4.54 -18.12 10.43
C LEU A 133 3.70 -16.86 10.51
N LYS A 134 2.39 -16.96 10.24
CA LYS A 134 1.49 -15.81 10.36
C LYS A 134 1.53 -15.22 11.76
N ASP A 135 1.41 -16.06 12.78
CA ASP A 135 1.43 -15.62 14.18
C ASP A 135 2.80 -15.02 14.55
N GLU A 136 3.89 -15.60 14.06
CA GLU A 136 5.24 -15.06 14.29
C GLU A 136 5.45 -13.70 13.61
N VAL A 137 4.95 -13.50 12.38
CA VAL A 137 4.98 -12.20 11.70
C VAL A 137 4.22 -11.15 12.51
N ASP A 138 3.05 -11.47 13.01
CA ASP A 138 2.23 -10.54 13.79
C ASP A 138 2.89 -10.20 15.13
N ASN A 139 3.42 -11.21 15.84
CA ASN A 139 4.16 -11.03 17.10
C ASN A 139 5.42 -10.18 16.90
N TYR A 140 6.16 -10.42 15.81
CA TYR A 140 7.35 -9.65 15.47
C TYR A 140 7.00 -8.18 15.21
N LYS A 141 5.96 -7.92 14.42
CA LYS A 141 5.48 -6.56 14.15
C LYS A 141 5.05 -5.85 15.44
N GLU A 142 4.36 -6.54 16.32
CA GLU A 142 3.93 -5.99 17.61
C GLU A 142 5.13 -5.67 18.51
N ALA A 143 6.07 -6.63 18.68
CA ALA A 143 7.23 -6.49 19.55
C ALA A 143 8.14 -5.32 19.15
N TYR A 144 8.31 -5.09 17.85
CA TYR A 144 9.18 -4.03 17.32
C TYR A 144 8.42 -2.77 16.85
N SER A 145 7.09 -2.72 17.05
CA SER A 145 6.22 -1.62 16.59
C SER A 145 6.36 -1.35 15.09
N LEU A 146 6.40 -2.42 14.30
CA LEU A 146 6.55 -2.38 12.85
C LEU A 146 5.21 -2.49 12.13
N VAL A 147 5.21 -2.06 10.88
CA VAL A 147 4.11 -2.22 9.92
C VAL A 147 4.66 -2.65 8.58
N ASP A 148 3.98 -3.52 7.89
CA ASP A 148 4.22 -3.78 6.47
C ASP A 148 3.34 -2.87 5.58
N TYR A 149 3.50 -2.97 4.26
CA TYR A 149 2.72 -2.15 3.33
C TYR A 149 1.22 -2.45 3.39
N THR A 150 0.84 -3.70 3.60
CA THR A 150 -0.56 -4.12 3.77
C THR A 150 -1.16 -3.51 5.04
N ASP A 151 -0.41 -3.55 6.16
CA ASP A 151 -0.82 -2.90 7.41
C ASP A 151 -1.10 -1.40 7.22
N MET A 152 -0.32 -0.70 6.39
CA MET A 152 -0.54 0.74 6.15
C MET A 152 -1.93 0.99 5.59
N ILE A 153 -2.36 0.22 4.60
CA ILE A 153 -3.68 0.35 3.99
C ILE A 153 -4.77 -0.09 4.96
N GLU A 154 -4.59 -1.22 5.65
CA GLU A 154 -5.56 -1.72 6.64
C GLU A 154 -5.77 -0.74 7.79
N ARG A 155 -4.68 -0.23 8.38
CA ARG A 155 -4.74 0.75 9.47
C ARG A 155 -5.37 2.08 9.01
N PHE A 156 -5.07 2.54 7.79
CA PHE A 156 -5.72 3.71 7.23
C PHE A 156 -7.23 3.48 7.07
N ASN A 157 -7.65 2.31 6.58
CA ASN A 157 -9.05 1.97 6.41
C ASN A 157 -9.83 1.95 7.73
N VAL A 158 -9.16 1.57 8.82
CA VAL A 158 -9.74 1.62 10.18
C VAL A 158 -9.76 3.05 10.72
N ALA A 159 -8.64 3.76 10.63
CA ALA A 159 -8.47 5.10 11.19
C ALA A 159 -9.27 6.18 10.44
N LYS A 160 -9.47 5.99 9.12
CA LYS A 160 -10.21 6.90 8.22
C LYS A 160 -9.70 8.35 8.27
N LEU A 161 -8.41 8.54 8.51
CA LEU A 161 -7.76 9.85 8.60
C LEU A 161 -7.59 10.46 7.19
N CYS A 162 -8.68 10.92 6.62
CA CYS A 162 -8.74 11.41 5.26
C CYS A 162 -9.12 12.91 5.22
N PRO A 163 -8.29 13.76 4.59
CA PRO A 163 -8.62 15.16 4.34
C PRO A 163 -9.85 15.31 3.44
N LYS A 164 -10.42 16.51 3.40
CA LYS A 164 -11.48 16.84 2.45
C LYS A 164 -10.89 17.37 1.15
N TYR A 165 -11.38 16.84 0.04
CA TYR A 165 -10.97 17.21 -1.31
C TYR A 165 -12.12 17.81 -2.12
N ASP A 166 -11.79 18.67 -3.07
CA ASP A 166 -12.72 19.06 -4.13
C ASP A 166 -12.72 18.01 -5.24
N VAL A 167 -11.55 17.53 -5.63
CA VAL A 167 -11.42 16.48 -6.64
C VAL A 167 -10.33 15.49 -6.25
N VAL A 168 -10.59 14.21 -6.47
CA VAL A 168 -9.62 13.13 -6.36
C VAL A 168 -9.52 12.42 -7.70
N PHE A 169 -8.30 12.20 -8.15
CA PHE A 169 -7.97 11.32 -9.27
C PHE A 169 -7.31 10.06 -8.74
N ILE A 170 -7.71 8.91 -9.28
CA ILE A 170 -7.03 7.64 -9.07
C ILE A 170 -6.67 7.08 -10.41
N ASP A 171 -5.37 6.94 -10.64
CA ASP A 171 -4.78 6.43 -11.86
C ASP A 171 -4.58 4.92 -11.77
N GLU A 172 -4.70 4.20 -12.89
CA GLU A 172 -4.66 2.74 -13.00
C GLU A 172 -5.63 2.06 -12.00
N ALA A 173 -6.87 2.57 -11.93
CA ALA A 173 -7.85 2.11 -10.95
C ALA A 173 -8.23 0.62 -11.10
N GLN A 174 -8.05 0.03 -12.29
CA GLN A 174 -8.27 -1.40 -12.53
C GLN A 174 -7.31 -2.30 -11.75
N ASP A 175 -6.14 -1.78 -11.35
CA ASP A 175 -5.12 -2.53 -10.63
C ASP A 175 -5.28 -2.48 -9.10
N LEU A 176 -6.30 -1.76 -8.61
CA LEU A 176 -6.56 -1.65 -7.17
C LEU A 176 -6.95 -3.00 -6.56
N SER A 177 -6.24 -3.38 -5.52
CA SER A 177 -6.59 -4.55 -4.70
C SER A 177 -7.87 -4.31 -3.88
N PRO A 178 -8.53 -5.39 -3.38
CA PRO A 178 -9.72 -5.27 -2.54
C PRO A 178 -9.55 -4.36 -1.31
N ILE A 179 -8.38 -4.37 -0.66
CA ILE A 179 -8.13 -3.47 0.47
C ILE A 179 -7.96 -2.01 0.04
N GLN A 180 -7.40 -1.76 -1.15
CA GLN A 180 -7.28 -0.42 -1.73
C GLN A 180 -8.64 0.11 -2.21
N TRP A 181 -9.55 -0.75 -2.67
CA TRP A 181 -10.93 -0.37 -2.94
C TRP A 181 -11.67 0.12 -1.68
N LYS A 182 -11.40 -0.47 -0.51
CA LYS A 182 -11.92 0.07 0.77
C LYS A 182 -11.38 1.47 1.06
N MET A 183 -10.10 1.72 0.74
CA MET A 183 -9.49 3.05 0.84
C MET A 183 -10.12 4.05 -0.15
N TYR A 184 -10.41 3.61 -1.39
CA TYR A 184 -11.16 4.39 -2.36
C TYR A 184 -12.51 4.86 -1.80
N ASP A 185 -13.27 4.00 -1.13
CA ASP A 185 -14.56 4.37 -0.54
C ASP A 185 -14.43 5.49 0.51
N ILE A 186 -13.30 5.50 1.25
CA ILE A 186 -13.00 6.57 2.21
C ILE A 186 -12.68 7.87 1.47
N LEU A 187 -11.84 7.81 0.44
CA LEU A 187 -11.51 8.96 -0.42
C LEU A 187 -12.77 9.54 -1.05
N LYS A 188 -13.64 8.68 -1.61
CA LYS A 188 -14.92 9.07 -2.23
C LYS A 188 -15.83 9.82 -1.25
N LYS A 189 -15.96 9.36 -0.02
CA LYS A 189 -16.76 10.02 1.03
C LYS A 189 -16.18 11.37 1.46
N ASN A 190 -14.90 11.61 1.19
CA ASN A 190 -14.17 12.81 1.56
C ASN A 190 -13.86 13.74 0.38
N SER A 191 -14.40 13.48 -0.80
CA SER A 191 -14.23 14.30 -2.00
C SER A 191 -15.58 14.71 -2.58
N LYS A 192 -15.64 15.91 -3.22
CA LYS A 192 -16.82 16.35 -3.96
C LYS A 192 -16.95 15.57 -5.27
N HIS A 193 -15.81 15.34 -5.92
CA HIS A 193 -15.71 14.58 -7.16
C HIS A 193 -14.57 13.58 -7.08
N ILE A 194 -14.77 12.39 -7.65
CA ILE A 194 -13.71 11.40 -7.82
C ILE A 194 -13.71 10.91 -9.27
N ILE A 195 -12.53 10.80 -9.84
CA ILE A 195 -12.29 10.43 -11.22
C ILE A 195 -11.35 9.22 -11.20
N LEU A 196 -11.77 8.16 -11.85
CA LEU A 196 -10.97 6.96 -12.05
C LEU A 196 -10.45 6.97 -13.47
N ALA A 197 -9.18 6.66 -13.66
CA ALA A 197 -8.52 6.42 -14.93
C ALA A 197 -7.93 5.01 -14.95
N GLY A 198 -7.97 4.36 -16.12
CA GLY A 198 -7.46 3.01 -16.35
C GLY A 198 -8.09 2.40 -17.57
#